data_7d68ba6f0dede9fe3975c1428756d3fb
#
_entry.id   7d68ba6f0dede9fe3975c1428756d3fb
#
_cell.length_a   1.000
_cell.length_b   1.000
_cell.length_c   1.000
_cell.angle_alpha   90.00
_cell.angle_beta   90.00
_cell.angle_gamma   90.00
#
_symmetry.space_group_name_H-M   'P 1'
#
loop_
_entity.id
_entity.type
_entity.pdbx_description
1 polymer ?
#
loop_
_entity_poly.entity_id
_entity_poly.type
_entity_poly.pdbx_seq_one_letter_code
_entity_poly.pdbx_strand_id
1 'polypeptide(L)'
;MKKGKFSIFLAIIVGVMLAGVLLLYPLDVYVMRPGNAYNVAEYVTIQGGDEDDEGSFSLMTVSLSKASPLMYVYAKFKDYYELISMDQVRQDEEDDNEYNIRQAKLMTDSQFNALYVAFSRTDLDYKVTFNGVTVLNIITGGAVDG
;
A
#
# COMPACT_ATOMS: atom_id res chain seq x y z
N MET A 1 -22.34 48.13 -12.84
CA MET A 1 -21.08 47.39 -13.17
C MET A 1 -20.44 46.55 -12.04
N LYS A 2 -20.87 46.63 -10.77
CA LYS A 2 -20.32 45.82 -9.65
C LYS A 2 -20.84 44.38 -9.56
N LYS A 3 -22.07 44.09 -10.08
CA LYS A 3 -22.70 42.77 -10.00
C LYS A 3 -21.98 41.68 -10.79
N GLY A 4 -21.40 42.01 -11.96
CA GLY A 4 -20.68 41.05 -12.79
C GLY A 4 -19.36 40.53 -12.17
N LYS A 5 -18.60 41.41 -11.51
CA LYS A 5 -17.34 41.03 -10.85
C LYS A 5 -17.57 40.12 -9.63
N PHE A 6 -18.65 40.38 -8.88
CA PHE A 6 -19.01 39.53 -7.74
C PHE A 6 -19.50 38.14 -8.21
N SER A 7 -20.25 38.06 -9.29
CA SER A 7 -20.68 36.76 -9.85
C SER A 7 -19.52 35.95 -10.39
N ILE A 8 -18.52 36.55 -11.01
CA ILE A 8 -17.31 35.87 -11.46
C ILE A 8 -16.49 35.36 -10.26
N PHE A 9 -16.34 36.18 -9.23
CA PHE A 9 -15.63 35.78 -8.01
C PHE A 9 -16.30 34.59 -7.30
N LEU A 10 -17.64 34.64 -7.20
CA LEU A 10 -18.41 33.53 -6.63
C LEU A 10 -18.28 32.26 -7.48
N ALA A 11 -18.31 32.37 -8.80
CA ALA A 11 -18.12 31.23 -9.70
C ALA A 11 -16.73 30.57 -9.54
N ILE A 12 -15.68 31.37 -9.34
CA ILE A 12 -14.33 30.89 -9.10
C ILE A 12 -14.27 30.11 -7.77
N ILE A 13 -14.85 30.66 -6.70
CA ILE A 13 -14.89 29.98 -5.39
C ILE A 13 -15.61 28.62 -5.50
N VAL A 14 -16.78 28.61 -6.13
CA VAL A 14 -17.54 27.36 -6.33
C VAL A 14 -16.75 26.37 -7.18
N GLY A 15 -16.08 26.84 -8.22
CA GLY A 15 -15.21 25.99 -9.06
C GLY A 15 -14.06 25.37 -8.29
N VAL A 16 -13.39 26.16 -7.44
CA VAL A 16 -12.29 25.67 -6.58
C VAL A 16 -12.79 24.66 -5.54
N MET A 17 -13.94 24.92 -4.91
CA MET A 17 -14.54 23.98 -3.98
C MET A 17 -14.93 22.66 -4.66
N LEU A 18 -15.53 22.71 -5.83
CA LEU A 18 -15.87 21.52 -6.62
C LEU A 18 -14.63 20.73 -7.02
N ALA A 19 -13.59 21.42 -7.50
CA ALA A 19 -12.32 20.79 -7.81
C ALA A 19 -11.69 20.12 -6.57
N GLY A 20 -11.76 20.78 -5.41
CA GLY A 20 -11.29 20.20 -4.15
C GLY A 20 -12.02 18.91 -3.78
N VAL A 21 -13.34 18.88 -3.91
CA VAL A 21 -14.13 17.65 -3.67
C VAL A 21 -13.75 16.54 -4.65
N LEU A 22 -13.66 16.85 -5.93
CA LEU A 22 -13.32 15.86 -6.97
C LEU A 22 -11.93 15.25 -6.78
N LEU A 23 -11.00 16.01 -6.23
CA LEU A 23 -9.61 15.56 -6.04
C LEU A 23 -9.37 14.90 -4.68
N LEU A 24 -10.02 15.39 -3.62
CA LEU A 24 -9.65 15.04 -2.23
C LEU A 24 -10.67 14.13 -1.54
N TYR A 25 -11.92 14.08 -2.02
CA TYR A 25 -12.92 13.24 -1.38
C TYR A 25 -12.59 11.76 -1.58
N PRO A 26 -12.35 10.97 -0.50
CA PRO A 26 -12.06 9.56 -0.64
C PRO A 26 -13.35 8.79 -0.90
N LEU A 27 -13.31 7.91 -1.89
CA LEU A 27 -14.37 6.92 -2.16
C LEU A 27 -14.03 5.61 -1.44
N ASP A 28 -15.07 4.78 -1.17
CA ASP A 28 -14.90 3.43 -0.62
C ASP A 28 -14.50 2.41 -1.71
N VAL A 29 -13.59 2.85 -2.56
CA VAL A 29 -13.02 2.08 -3.66
C VAL A 29 -11.52 2.35 -3.71
N TYR A 30 -10.76 1.30 -3.93
CA TYR A 30 -9.32 1.39 -4.17
C TYR A 30 -9.03 1.36 -5.66
N VAL A 31 -7.98 2.09 -6.05
CA VAL A 31 -7.37 1.99 -7.38
C VAL A 31 -6.05 1.25 -7.24
N MET A 32 -5.96 0.13 -7.94
CA MET A 32 -4.70 -0.56 -8.17
C MET A 32 -4.11 -0.11 -9.50
N ARG A 33 -2.82 0.20 -9.50
CA ARG A 33 -2.09 0.66 -10.69
C ARG A 33 -0.67 0.09 -10.68
N PRO A 34 0.01 0.00 -11.83
CA PRO A 34 1.42 -0.36 -11.87
C PRO A 34 2.24 0.56 -10.96
N GLY A 35 3.09 -0.05 -10.15
CA GLY A 35 4.07 0.64 -9.31
C GLY A 35 5.41 0.73 -10.00
N ASN A 36 6.48 0.80 -9.21
CA ASN A 36 7.86 0.85 -9.71
C ASN A 36 8.48 -0.55 -9.75
N ALA A 37 9.50 -0.69 -10.56
CA ALA A 37 10.43 -1.81 -10.48
C ALA A 37 11.63 -1.39 -9.64
N TYR A 38 11.99 -2.19 -8.63
CA TYR A 38 13.12 -1.94 -7.73
C TYR A 38 14.15 -3.03 -7.94
N ASN A 39 15.42 -2.66 -8.02
CA ASN A 39 16.50 -3.63 -8.08
C ASN A 39 16.66 -4.31 -6.71
N VAL A 40 16.57 -5.65 -6.69
CA VAL A 40 16.66 -6.43 -5.44
C VAL A 40 18.03 -6.28 -4.77
N ALA A 41 19.10 -6.09 -5.55
CA ALA A 41 20.45 -5.90 -5.02
C ALA A 41 20.58 -4.69 -4.07
N GLU A 42 19.73 -3.68 -4.21
CA GLU A 42 19.71 -2.52 -3.31
C GLU A 42 19.16 -2.84 -1.89
N TYR A 43 18.43 -3.94 -1.76
CA TYR A 43 17.76 -4.35 -0.51
C TYR A 43 18.42 -5.55 0.18
N VAL A 44 19.36 -6.22 -0.49
CA VAL A 44 20.03 -7.40 0.03
C VAL A 44 21.52 -7.15 0.08
N THR A 45 22.10 -7.22 1.27
CA THR A 45 23.55 -7.13 1.48
C THR A 45 24.04 -8.43 2.11
N ILE A 46 25.04 -9.06 1.47
CA ILE A 46 25.69 -10.26 1.97
C ILE A 46 27.10 -9.88 2.37
N GLN A 47 27.42 -9.96 3.66
CA GLN A 47 28.76 -9.64 4.15
C GLN A 47 29.76 -10.68 3.66
N GLY A 48 30.75 -10.23 2.85
CA GLY A 48 31.74 -11.12 2.24
C GLY A 48 31.23 -11.92 1.05
N GLY A 49 30.07 -11.60 0.52
CA GLY A 49 29.56 -12.14 -0.74
C GLY A 49 30.19 -11.46 -1.94
N ASP A 50 30.28 -12.19 -3.05
CA ASP A 50 30.68 -11.64 -4.33
C ASP A 50 29.53 -10.79 -4.92
N GLU A 51 29.86 -9.65 -5.50
CA GLU A 51 28.91 -8.89 -6.31
C GLU A 51 28.85 -9.52 -7.70
N ASP A 52 27.63 -9.96 -8.08
CA ASP A 52 27.41 -10.48 -9.43
C ASP A 52 27.07 -9.30 -10.35
N ASP A 53 27.96 -9.00 -11.29
CA ASP A 53 27.79 -7.94 -12.28
C ASP A 53 27.00 -8.41 -13.51
N GLU A 54 26.66 -9.71 -13.62
CA GLU A 54 25.96 -10.29 -14.74
C GLU A 54 24.47 -10.48 -14.45
N GLY A 55 23.66 -9.47 -14.80
CA GLY A 55 22.21 -9.52 -14.69
C GLY A 55 21.65 -8.76 -13.49
N SER A 56 20.34 -8.74 -13.38
CA SER A 56 19.65 -8.08 -12.27
C SER A 56 18.30 -8.72 -11.98
N PHE A 57 17.93 -8.79 -10.71
CA PHE A 57 16.59 -9.15 -10.28
C PHE A 57 15.82 -7.89 -9.89
N SER A 58 14.61 -7.75 -10.43
CA SER A 58 13.74 -6.62 -10.12
C SER A 58 12.47 -7.07 -9.42
N LEU A 59 12.15 -6.39 -8.32
CA LEU A 59 10.88 -6.50 -7.63
C LEU A 59 9.85 -5.58 -8.30
N MET A 60 8.88 -6.17 -8.95
CA MET A 60 7.76 -5.43 -9.54
C MET A 60 6.71 -5.15 -8.46
N THR A 61 6.27 -3.91 -8.37
CA THR A 61 5.28 -3.50 -7.37
C THR A 61 3.98 -3.02 -8.01
N VAL A 62 2.92 -3.03 -7.21
CA VAL A 62 1.65 -2.36 -7.52
C VAL A 62 1.40 -1.27 -6.49
N SER A 63 0.83 -0.17 -6.94
CA SER A 63 0.41 0.92 -6.07
C SER A 63 -1.08 0.80 -5.81
N LEU A 64 -1.47 0.73 -4.54
CA LEU A 64 -2.84 0.68 -4.09
C LEU A 64 -3.17 1.94 -3.30
N SER A 65 -4.24 2.64 -3.67
CA SER A 65 -4.66 3.86 -2.98
C SER A 65 -6.18 4.04 -3.04
N LYS A 66 -6.77 4.69 -2.02
CA LYS A 66 -8.19 5.07 -2.07
C LYS A 66 -8.44 5.99 -3.27
N ALA A 67 -9.50 5.72 -3.99
CA ALA A 67 -9.88 6.52 -5.16
C ALA A 67 -10.49 7.85 -4.74
N SER A 68 -10.12 8.94 -5.40
CA SER A 68 -10.95 10.14 -5.47
C SER A 68 -11.94 10.03 -6.65
N PRO A 69 -13.02 10.84 -6.71
CA PRO A 69 -13.95 10.80 -7.82
C PRO A 69 -13.28 10.99 -9.18
N LEU A 70 -12.29 11.89 -9.26
CA LEU A 70 -11.53 12.10 -10.48
C LEU A 70 -10.69 10.86 -10.83
N MET A 71 -10.02 10.26 -9.84
CA MET A 71 -9.20 9.07 -10.04
C MET A 71 -10.05 7.86 -10.44
N TYR A 72 -11.24 7.73 -9.86
CA TYR A 72 -12.22 6.70 -10.23
C TYR A 72 -12.60 6.76 -11.70
N VAL A 73 -12.95 7.97 -12.17
CA VAL A 73 -13.29 8.19 -13.60
C VAL A 73 -12.07 7.91 -14.48
N TYR A 74 -10.90 8.42 -14.10
CA TYR A 74 -9.66 8.23 -14.85
C TYR A 74 -9.31 6.75 -15.00
N ALA A 75 -9.42 5.96 -13.91
CA ALA A 75 -9.13 4.54 -13.90
C ALA A 75 -9.98 3.75 -14.89
N LYS A 76 -11.25 4.14 -15.11
CA LYS A 76 -12.14 3.47 -16.08
C LYS A 76 -11.69 3.59 -17.55
N PHE A 77 -10.82 4.56 -17.85
CA PHE A 77 -10.32 4.79 -19.21
C PHE A 77 -8.88 4.29 -19.42
N LYS A 78 -8.32 3.58 -18.40
CA LYS A 78 -6.94 3.08 -18.45
C LYS A 78 -6.90 1.57 -18.28
N ASP A 79 -6.35 0.86 -19.24
CA ASP A 79 -6.30 -0.60 -19.27
C ASP A 79 -5.49 -1.23 -18.13
N TYR A 80 -4.55 -0.46 -17.54
CA TYR A 80 -3.67 -0.95 -16.46
C TYR A 80 -4.09 -0.48 -15.07
N TYR A 81 -5.31 0.08 -14.94
CA TYR A 81 -5.88 0.51 -13.67
C TYR A 81 -7.06 -0.40 -13.33
N GLU A 82 -7.06 -0.92 -12.13
CA GLU A 82 -8.14 -1.77 -11.63
C GLU A 82 -8.83 -1.10 -10.44
N LEU A 83 -10.16 -1.14 -10.45
CA LEU A 83 -10.99 -0.65 -9.36
C LEU A 83 -11.36 -1.85 -8.49
N ILE A 84 -10.96 -1.79 -7.22
CA ILE A 84 -11.17 -2.85 -6.23
C ILE A 84 -12.03 -2.28 -5.12
N SER A 85 -13.06 -3.02 -4.72
CA SER A 85 -13.92 -2.60 -3.60
C SER A 85 -13.17 -2.69 -2.27
N MET A 86 -13.60 -1.89 -1.28
CA MET A 86 -12.96 -1.80 0.01
C MET A 86 -12.95 -3.14 0.76
N ASP A 87 -14.02 -3.90 0.68
CA ASP A 87 -14.21 -5.22 1.27
C ASP A 87 -13.26 -6.31 0.72
N GLN A 88 -12.73 -6.11 -0.48
CA GLN A 88 -11.70 -7.01 -1.05
C GLN A 88 -10.28 -6.70 -0.55
N VAL A 89 -10.04 -5.49 -0.04
CA VAL A 89 -8.74 -5.02 0.41
C VAL A 89 -8.62 -5.06 1.92
N ARG A 90 -9.71 -4.75 2.62
CA ARG A 90 -9.78 -4.66 4.07
C ARG A 90 -10.57 -5.81 4.68
N GLN A 91 -10.26 -6.11 5.92
CA GLN A 91 -11.09 -6.97 6.75
C GLN A 91 -12.30 -6.17 7.25
N ASP A 92 -13.35 -6.89 7.64
CA ASP A 92 -14.54 -6.27 8.21
C ASP A 92 -14.16 -5.43 9.44
N GLU A 93 -14.68 -4.19 9.49
CA GLU A 93 -14.44 -3.21 10.56
C GLU A 93 -12.97 -2.73 10.71
N GLU A 94 -12.06 -3.11 9.80
CA GLU A 94 -10.64 -2.72 9.85
C GLU A 94 -10.48 -1.22 9.56
N ASP A 95 -9.90 -0.47 10.50
CA ASP A 95 -9.55 0.93 10.30
C ASP A 95 -8.24 1.13 9.51
N ASP A 96 -7.86 2.40 9.22
CA ASP A 96 -6.64 2.72 8.46
C ASP A 96 -5.37 2.32 9.21
N ASN A 97 -5.38 2.35 10.54
CA ASN A 97 -4.22 2.01 11.36
C ASN A 97 -4.03 0.49 11.44
N GLU A 98 -5.10 -0.24 11.66
CA GLU A 98 -5.10 -1.71 11.68
C GLU A 98 -4.65 -2.28 10.32
N TYR A 99 -5.18 -1.71 9.23
CA TYR A 99 -4.72 -2.04 7.89
C TYR A 99 -3.21 -1.85 7.71
N ASN A 100 -2.66 -0.71 8.15
CA ASN A 100 -1.24 -0.43 8.02
C ASN A 100 -0.38 -1.38 8.87
N ILE A 101 -0.82 -1.71 10.09
CA ILE A 101 -0.16 -2.67 10.97
C ILE A 101 -0.14 -4.06 10.32
N ARG A 102 -1.25 -4.49 9.76
CA ARG A 102 -1.35 -5.77 9.05
C ARG A 102 -0.43 -5.81 7.82
N GLN A 103 -0.39 -4.75 7.03
CA GLN A 103 0.52 -4.67 5.87
C GLN A 103 1.99 -4.70 6.29
N ALA A 104 2.36 -3.98 7.34
CA ALA A 104 3.73 -4.00 7.87
C ALA A 104 4.12 -5.39 8.38
N LYS A 105 3.18 -6.10 9.04
CA LYS A 105 3.40 -7.47 9.51
C LYS A 105 3.60 -8.44 8.35
N LEU A 106 2.76 -8.37 7.31
CA LEU A 106 2.90 -9.20 6.12
C LEU A 106 4.26 -9.00 5.43
N MET A 107 4.76 -7.75 5.39
CA MET A 107 6.07 -7.45 4.84
C MET A 107 7.19 -8.07 5.70
N THR A 108 7.10 -7.95 7.02
CA THR A 108 8.07 -8.54 7.95
C THR A 108 8.11 -10.06 7.83
N ASP A 109 6.95 -10.71 7.74
CA ASP A 109 6.85 -12.15 7.56
C ASP A 109 7.44 -12.60 6.21
N SER A 110 7.20 -11.82 5.16
CA SER A 110 7.75 -12.07 3.82
C SER A 110 9.28 -12.00 3.83
N GLN A 111 9.85 -10.99 4.47
CA GLN A 111 11.31 -10.86 4.63
C GLN A 111 11.89 -12.00 5.44
N PHE A 112 11.25 -12.37 6.56
CA PHE A 112 11.68 -13.51 7.37
C PHE A 112 11.66 -14.80 6.55
N ASN A 113 10.59 -15.07 5.83
CA ASN A 113 10.46 -16.26 4.99
C ASN A 113 11.53 -16.31 3.89
N ALA A 114 11.84 -15.17 3.27
CA ALA A 114 12.88 -15.09 2.26
C ALA A 114 14.25 -15.45 2.84
N LEU A 115 14.60 -14.89 4.00
CA LEU A 115 15.84 -15.22 4.72
C LEU A 115 15.88 -16.69 5.15
N TYR A 116 14.78 -17.20 5.71
CA TYR A 116 14.68 -18.59 6.12
C TYR A 116 14.92 -19.56 4.96
N VAL A 117 14.27 -19.30 3.81
CA VAL A 117 14.46 -20.12 2.61
C VAL A 117 15.90 -20.00 2.09
N ALA A 118 16.49 -18.82 2.07
CA ALA A 118 17.86 -18.62 1.64
C ALA A 118 18.83 -19.43 2.50
N PHE A 119 18.77 -19.30 3.82
CA PHE A 119 19.63 -20.05 4.75
C PHE A 119 19.39 -21.55 4.71
N SER A 120 18.13 -22.00 4.54
CA SER A 120 17.81 -23.43 4.43
C SER A 120 18.39 -24.11 3.18
N ARG A 121 18.86 -23.33 2.21
CA ARG A 121 19.49 -23.81 0.97
C ARG A 121 21.02 -23.73 1.00
N THR A 122 21.58 -23.28 2.11
CA THR A 122 23.03 -23.23 2.33
C THR A 122 23.46 -24.27 3.38
N ASP A 123 24.74 -24.60 3.41
CA ASP A 123 25.33 -25.48 4.43
C ASP A 123 25.74 -24.69 5.69
N LEU A 124 25.26 -23.45 5.85
CA LEU A 124 25.56 -22.59 6.99
C LEU A 124 24.67 -22.94 8.18
N ASP A 125 25.27 -23.00 9.36
CA ASP A 125 24.53 -23.13 10.60
C ASP A 125 23.77 -21.84 10.91
N TYR A 126 22.45 -21.93 11.11
CA TYR A 126 21.62 -20.80 11.50
C TYR A 126 20.70 -21.16 12.66
N LYS A 127 20.33 -20.15 13.43
CA LYS A 127 19.39 -20.29 14.55
C LYS A 127 18.23 -19.31 14.37
N VAL A 128 17.02 -19.82 14.39
CA VAL A 128 15.79 -19.00 14.43
C VAL A 128 15.43 -18.73 15.89
N THR A 129 15.22 -17.48 16.22
CA THR A 129 14.76 -17.05 17.56
C THR A 129 13.51 -16.20 17.40
N PHE A 130 12.41 -16.59 18.04
CA PHE A 130 11.18 -15.83 18.10
C PHE A 130 11.16 -14.96 19.36
N ASN A 131 10.98 -13.66 19.20
CA ASN A 131 11.02 -12.69 20.30
C ASN A 131 9.63 -12.31 20.82
N GLY A 132 8.58 -12.93 20.31
CA GLY A 132 7.20 -12.68 20.72
C GLY A 132 6.20 -12.97 19.61
N VAL A 133 4.97 -12.58 19.85
CA VAL A 133 3.85 -12.67 18.89
C VAL A 133 3.24 -11.28 18.69
N THR A 134 2.73 -11.00 17.48
CA THR A 134 2.00 -9.78 17.18
C THR A 134 0.52 -10.09 17.18
N VAL A 135 -0.26 -9.38 18.00
CA VAL A 135 -1.71 -9.47 17.98
C VAL A 135 -2.21 -8.61 16.81
N LEU A 136 -2.89 -9.21 15.84
CA LEU A 136 -3.42 -8.53 14.65
C LEU A 136 -4.89 -8.18 14.81
N ASN A 137 -5.63 -8.99 15.58
CA ASN A 137 -7.05 -8.77 15.81
C ASN A 137 -7.46 -9.35 17.17
N ILE A 138 -8.43 -8.72 17.82
CA ILE A 138 -9.00 -9.16 19.10
C ILE A 138 -10.46 -9.51 18.83
N ILE A 139 -10.83 -10.74 19.18
CA ILE A 139 -12.23 -11.17 19.10
C ILE A 139 -12.96 -10.60 20.31
N THR A 140 -14.01 -9.82 20.08
CA THR A 140 -14.86 -9.25 21.14
C THR A 140 -15.37 -10.34 22.08
N GLY A 141 -15.13 -10.18 23.38
CA GLY A 141 -15.45 -11.20 24.41
C GLY A 141 -14.40 -12.32 24.52
N GLY A 142 -13.28 -12.21 23.82
CA GLY A 142 -12.14 -13.13 23.96
C GLY A 142 -11.31 -12.84 25.22
N ALA A 143 -10.35 -13.74 25.52
CA ALA A 143 -9.52 -13.67 26.74
C ALA A 143 -8.59 -12.44 26.82
N VAL A 144 -8.44 -11.70 25.73
CA VAL A 144 -7.56 -10.51 25.61
C VAL A 144 -8.37 -9.21 25.47
N ASP A 145 -9.70 -9.32 25.46
CA ASP A 145 -10.64 -8.20 25.43
C ASP A 145 -10.91 -7.77 26.89
N GLY A 146 -10.07 -6.88 27.46
CA GLY A 146 -10.21 -6.41 28.82
C GLY A 146 -9.17 -5.38 29.22
#